data_fe28ca027a5a0e919e4e0af481a3f8f7
#
_entry.id   fe28ca027a5a0e919e4e0af481a3f8f7
#
_cell.length_a   1.000
_cell.length_b   1.000
_cell.length_c   1.000
_cell.angle_alpha   90.00
_cell.angle_beta   90.00
_cell.angle_gamma   90.00
#
_symmetry.space_group_name_H-M   'P 1'
#
loop_
_entity.id
_entity.type
_entity.pdbx_description
1 polymer ?
#
loop_
_entity_poly.entity_id
_entity_poly.type
_entity_poly.pdbx_seq_one_letter_code
_entity_poly.pdbx_strand_id
1 'polypeptide(L)'
;MTLSDPYPITTPAEVAPVGRGPFWQPGDIVTWTFRRFDFDRDLAEVTRPMRVITDGPDGAALWLAGGARTGETRIVGWEGTDPHDVPLRARFRPLAEAPTRIRVDGAWRGRGVLKIVPAEVPFSVWVLLKDDAPGPSGPGGPSGAGARPSGVRAEWYVNLEATHRRTRDALFTSDHILDITFPVPTLPLHTGDGGLDASGAVFKDVDELAAAANFGAWPAEWSETIRANGTHLLEHLDDYSWAFDPSWETTARALAEEAQADREAPAGVREAAENSGHQEHRSIPSGCYDRQFR
;
A
#
# COMPACT_ATOMS: atom_id res chain seq x y z
N MET A 1 16.34 -6.55 -19.31
CA MET A 1 16.80 -5.55 -18.31
C MET A 1 16.43 -6.10 -16.96
N THR A 2 17.18 -5.86 -15.91
CA THR A 2 16.82 -6.35 -14.56
C THR A 2 16.23 -5.20 -13.78
N LEU A 3 15.11 -5.43 -13.10
CA LEU A 3 14.51 -4.45 -12.18
C LEU A 3 15.50 -4.09 -11.06
N SER A 4 15.57 -2.83 -10.67
CA SER A 4 16.52 -2.37 -9.66
C SER A 4 15.99 -1.16 -8.89
N ASP A 5 16.39 -1.08 -7.61
CA ASP A 5 16.12 0.09 -6.80
C ASP A 5 16.99 1.27 -7.27
N PRO A 6 16.43 2.46 -7.49
CA PRO A 6 17.20 3.66 -7.87
C PRO A 6 18.06 4.18 -6.70
N TYR A 7 17.66 3.89 -5.45
CA TYR A 7 18.36 4.29 -4.24
C TYR A 7 18.10 3.29 -3.10
N PRO A 8 19.04 3.15 -2.16
CA PRO A 8 18.84 2.32 -0.97
C PRO A 8 17.84 2.98 -0.01
N ILE A 9 17.00 2.18 0.62
CA ILE A 9 16.13 2.66 1.71
C ILE A 9 16.79 2.43 3.07
N THR A 10 16.53 3.34 4.00
CA THR A 10 16.94 3.15 5.40
C THR A 10 16.03 2.14 6.06
N THR A 11 16.61 1.06 6.59
CA THR A 11 15.91 -0.01 7.30
C THR A 11 16.61 -0.32 8.62
N PRO A 12 15.93 -0.99 9.57
CA PRO A 12 16.62 -1.58 10.73
C PRO A 12 17.77 -2.52 10.32
N ALA A 13 18.72 -2.74 11.21
CA ALA A 13 19.90 -3.57 10.91
C ALA A 13 19.56 -5.05 10.59
N GLU A 14 18.50 -5.56 11.21
CA GLU A 14 18.07 -6.95 11.07
C GLU A 14 16.84 -7.06 10.15
N VAL A 15 17.06 -6.89 8.85
CA VAL A 15 15.99 -7.07 7.86
C VAL A 15 16.32 -8.18 6.88
N ALA A 16 15.29 -8.87 6.42
CA ALA A 16 15.36 -9.86 5.35
C ALA A 16 14.55 -9.35 4.13
N PRO A 17 14.86 -9.78 2.91
CA PRO A 17 13.97 -9.57 1.77
C PRO A 17 12.66 -10.35 1.97
N VAL A 18 11.57 -9.85 1.38
CA VAL A 18 10.33 -10.62 1.21
C VAL A 18 10.65 -11.84 0.33
N GLY A 19 9.97 -12.97 0.57
CA GLY A 19 10.28 -14.23 -0.11
C GLY A 19 11.28 -15.13 0.64
N ARG A 20 11.86 -14.65 1.75
CA ARG A 20 12.78 -15.44 2.60
C ARG A 20 12.22 -15.55 4.02
N GLY A 21 12.23 -16.79 4.53
CA GLY A 21 11.79 -17.08 5.89
C GLY A 21 12.69 -16.51 7.01
N PRO A 22 12.22 -16.52 8.26
CA PRO A 22 10.96 -17.11 8.70
C PRO A 22 9.74 -16.31 8.19
N PHE A 23 8.70 -17.03 7.75
CA PHE A 23 7.49 -16.43 7.21
C PHE A 23 6.50 -16.03 8.30
N TRP A 24 5.75 -14.96 8.07
CA TRP A 24 4.59 -14.60 8.88
C TRP A 24 3.48 -15.63 8.71
N GLN A 25 2.61 -15.72 9.69
CA GLN A 25 1.47 -16.60 9.61
C GLN A 25 0.22 -15.83 9.14
N PRO A 26 -0.69 -16.47 8.40
CA PRO A 26 -1.99 -15.86 8.09
C PRO A 26 -2.69 -15.38 9.37
N GLY A 27 -3.15 -14.12 9.36
CA GLY A 27 -3.77 -13.47 10.51
C GLY A 27 -2.82 -12.62 11.36
N ASP A 28 -1.51 -12.77 11.24
CA ASP A 28 -0.55 -11.88 11.91
C ASP A 28 -0.81 -10.43 11.53
N ILE A 29 -0.59 -9.52 12.47
CA ILE A 29 -0.63 -8.07 12.19
C ILE A 29 0.80 -7.55 12.13
N VAL A 30 1.16 -7.00 10.98
CA VAL A 30 2.46 -6.38 10.75
C VAL A 30 2.31 -4.90 10.43
N THR A 31 3.29 -4.10 10.78
CA THR A 31 3.28 -2.67 10.45
C THR A 31 3.93 -2.45 9.09
N TRP A 32 3.16 -2.04 8.10
CA TRP A 32 3.75 -1.53 6.87
C TRP A 32 4.26 -0.12 7.12
N THR A 33 5.58 0.05 7.03
CA THR A 33 6.29 1.31 7.18
C THR A 33 6.75 1.75 5.80
N PHE A 34 6.28 2.90 5.40
CA PHE A 34 6.53 3.49 4.12
C PHE A 34 7.32 4.78 4.33
N ARG A 35 8.44 4.90 3.64
CA ARG A 35 9.28 6.11 3.63
C ARG A 35 9.35 6.68 2.24
N ARG A 36 9.34 8.00 2.12
CA ARG A 36 9.84 8.68 0.94
C ARG A 36 11.32 8.94 1.11
N PHE A 37 12.03 9.07 -0.01
CA PHE A 37 13.46 9.39 0.01
C PHE A 37 13.78 10.72 0.75
N ASP A 38 12.83 11.68 0.77
CA ASP A 38 12.94 12.96 1.48
C ASP A 38 12.57 12.85 2.97
N PHE A 39 12.16 11.67 3.42
CA PHE A 39 11.69 11.42 4.78
C PHE A 39 12.73 10.78 5.69
N ASP A 40 13.96 10.79 5.34
CA ASP A 40 15.04 10.23 6.17
C ASP A 40 15.33 11.09 7.42
N ARG A 41 14.26 11.60 8.04
CA ARG A 41 14.29 12.36 9.28
C ARG A 41 13.19 11.83 10.20
N ASP A 42 13.39 11.87 11.49
CA ASP A 42 12.65 11.23 12.59
C ASP A 42 11.11 11.32 12.60
N LEU A 43 10.46 12.04 11.72
CA LEU A 43 9.01 12.25 11.74
C LEU A 43 8.28 11.88 10.43
N ALA A 44 8.92 11.16 9.55
CA ALA A 44 8.51 11.05 8.17
C ALA A 44 7.98 9.68 7.75
N GLU A 45 7.76 8.79 8.68
CA GLU A 45 7.23 7.47 8.39
C GLU A 45 5.71 7.49 8.36
N VAL A 46 5.15 7.00 7.26
CA VAL A 46 3.75 6.59 7.17
C VAL A 46 3.67 5.16 7.65
N THR A 47 2.75 4.85 8.57
CA THR A 47 2.60 3.52 9.13
C THR A 47 1.17 3.02 8.99
N ARG A 48 1.00 1.74 8.63
CA ARG A 48 -0.30 1.12 8.43
C ARG A 48 -0.31 -0.29 9.00
N PRO A 49 -1.30 -0.67 9.82
CA PRO A 49 -1.44 -2.03 10.30
C PRO A 49 -1.97 -2.91 9.17
N MET A 50 -1.24 -3.94 8.82
CA MET A 50 -1.60 -4.88 7.75
C MET A 50 -1.85 -6.26 8.34
N ARG A 51 -2.97 -6.90 7.99
CA ARG A 51 -3.21 -8.30 8.29
C ARG A 51 -2.55 -9.17 7.22
N VAL A 52 -1.72 -10.10 7.60
CA VAL A 52 -1.11 -11.08 6.70
C VAL A 52 -2.18 -12.04 6.19
N ILE A 53 -2.28 -12.18 4.88
CA ILE A 53 -3.16 -13.14 4.21
C ILE A 53 -2.37 -14.38 3.84
N THR A 54 -1.20 -14.18 3.26
CA THR A 54 -0.22 -15.23 3.00
C THR A 54 1.18 -14.65 2.96
N ASP A 55 2.19 -15.48 3.23
CA ASP A 55 3.60 -15.14 3.10
C ASP A 55 4.39 -16.41 2.74
N GLY A 56 5.24 -16.32 1.74
CA GLY A 56 5.98 -17.47 1.21
C GLY A 56 7.12 -17.08 0.28
N PRO A 57 7.72 -18.05 -0.42
CA PRO A 57 8.84 -17.81 -1.33
C PRO A 57 8.52 -16.87 -2.49
N ASP A 58 7.27 -16.87 -2.98
CA ASP A 58 6.84 -16.01 -4.09
C ASP A 58 6.58 -14.57 -3.65
N GLY A 59 6.35 -14.35 -2.35
CA GLY A 59 6.05 -13.04 -1.81
C GLY A 59 5.06 -13.07 -0.66
N ALA A 60 4.49 -11.92 -0.32
CA ALA A 60 3.50 -11.74 0.72
C ALA A 60 2.25 -11.03 0.20
N ALA A 61 1.07 -11.43 0.68
CA ALA A 61 -0.18 -10.69 0.48
C ALA A 61 -0.71 -10.18 1.82
N LEU A 62 -0.99 -8.88 1.88
CA LEU A 62 -1.31 -8.15 3.10
C LEU A 62 -2.60 -7.35 2.91
N TRP A 63 -3.48 -7.35 3.90
CA TRP A 63 -4.74 -6.64 3.88
C TRP A 63 -4.76 -5.42 4.81
N LEU A 64 -5.15 -4.26 4.28
CA LEU A 64 -5.50 -3.07 5.04
C LEU A 64 -7.00 -2.81 4.93
N ALA A 65 -7.71 -2.94 6.03
CA ALA A 65 -9.16 -2.73 6.06
C ALA A 65 -9.53 -1.25 5.87
N GLY A 66 -10.67 -0.99 5.25
CA GLY A 66 -11.25 0.35 5.21
C GLY A 66 -11.49 0.89 6.62
N GLY A 67 -11.16 2.16 6.86
CA GLY A 67 -11.27 2.78 8.17
C GLY A 67 -10.18 2.39 9.18
N ALA A 68 -9.24 1.51 8.84
CA ALA A 68 -8.10 1.20 9.71
C ALA A 68 -7.32 2.48 10.05
N ARG A 69 -6.94 2.63 11.33
CA ARG A 69 -6.12 3.77 11.78
C ARG A 69 -4.75 3.71 11.15
N THR A 70 -4.28 4.86 10.65
CA THR A 70 -2.99 5.00 9.99
C THR A 70 -2.21 6.14 10.61
N GLY A 71 -0.89 6.03 10.64
CA GLY A 71 -0.01 7.16 10.89
C GLY A 71 0.34 7.79 9.55
N GLU A 72 0.03 9.07 9.39
CA GLU A 72 0.30 9.84 8.17
C GLU A 72 1.27 10.98 8.45
N THR A 73 1.76 11.61 7.39
CA THR A 73 2.58 12.82 7.51
C THR A 73 1.95 13.98 6.73
N ARG A 74 2.16 15.20 7.21
CA ARG A 74 1.75 16.44 6.53
C ARG A 74 2.93 17.40 6.49
N ILE A 75 2.99 18.17 5.40
CA ILE A 75 3.96 19.26 5.26
C ILE A 75 3.50 20.42 6.14
N VAL A 76 4.41 20.98 6.95
CA VAL A 76 4.13 22.14 7.79
C VAL A 76 3.71 23.32 6.91
N GLY A 77 2.58 23.95 7.28
CA GLY A 77 1.93 25.00 6.51
C GLY A 77 0.93 24.52 5.45
N TRP A 78 0.79 23.18 5.29
CA TRP A 78 -0.15 22.55 4.35
C TRP A 78 -0.98 21.45 5.02
N GLU A 79 -1.13 21.49 6.34
CA GLU A 79 -1.72 20.41 7.15
C GLU A 79 -3.17 20.10 6.75
N GLY A 80 -3.93 21.14 6.40
CA GLY A 80 -5.34 21.03 5.98
C GLY A 80 -5.55 20.75 4.49
N THR A 81 -4.47 20.65 3.70
CA THR A 81 -4.53 20.44 2.26
C THR A 81 -4.41 18.96 1.93
N ASP A 82 -5.17 18.47 0.94
CA ASP A 82 -4.95 17.12 0.43
C ASP A 82 -3.51 17.02 -0.08
N PRO A 83 -2.77 15.96 0.23
CA PRO A 83 -1.37 15.80 -0.20
C PRO A 83 -1.14 15.97 -1.70
N HIS A 84 -2.12 15.60 -2.53
CA HIS A 84 -2.04 15.75 -3.98
C HIS A 84 -2.27 17.20 -4.46
N ASP A 85 -2.97 18.02 -3.66
CA ASP A 85 -3.21 19.44 -3.95
C ASP A 85 -2.08 20.36 -3.48
N VAL A 86 -1.11 19.82 -2.72
CA VAL A 86 0.07 20.59 -2.33
C VAL A 86 0.94 20.84 -3.57
N PRO A 87 1.33 22.11 -3.86
CA PRO A 87 2.11 22.43 -5.05
C PRO A 87 3.40 21.60 -5.14
N LEU A 88 3.71 21.09 -6.34
CA LEU A 88 4.89 20.23 -6.57
C LEU A 88 6.18 20.87 -6.06
N ARG A 89 6.37 22.20 -6.21
CA ARG A 89 7.51 22.91 -5.64
C ARG A 89 7.60 22.90 -4.12
N ALA A 90 6.48 22.71 -3.43
CA ALA A 90 6.47 22.59 -1.97
C ALA A 90 6.72 21.14 -1.53
N ARG A 91 6.38 20.18 -2.39
CA ARG A 91 6.55 18.75 -2.13
C ARG A 91 7.95 18.24 -2.47
N PHE A 92 8.50 18.70 -3.61
CA PHE A 92 9.79 18.23 -4.15
C PHE A 92 10.84 19.32 -4.04
N ARG A 93 11.86 19.08 -3.22
CA ARG A 93 12.98 19.98 -2.97
C ARG A 93 14.25 19.16 -2.75
N PRO A 94 15.43 19.75 -2.94
CA PRO A 94 16.67 19.09 -2.54
C PRO A 94 16.59 18.60 -1.10
N LEU A 95 17.19 17.45 -0.82
CA LEU A 95 17.11 16.80 0.52
C LEU A 95 17.53 17.76 1.66
N ALA A 96 18.51 18.63 1.42
CA ALA A 96 18.94 19.65 2.40
C ALA A 96 17.85 20.70 2.70
N GLU A 97 16.92 20.91 1.76
CA GLU A 97 15.81 21.85 1.84
C GLU A 97 14.45 21.13 1.94
N ALA A 98 14.46 19.83 2.19
CA ALA A 98 13.24 19.02 2.27
C ALA A 98 12.23 19.66 3.23
N PRO A 99 10.94 19.66 2.88
CA PRO A 99 9.94 20.33 3.70
C PRO A 99 9.83 19.67 5.06
N THR A 100 9.70 20.48 6.11
CA THR A 100 9.41 19.97 7.45
C THR A 100 8.06 19.29 7.47
N ARG A 101 7.98 18.13 8.11
CA ARG A 101 6.76 17.35 8.23
C ARG A 101 6.38 17.12 9.67
N ILE A 102 5.10 16.86 9.90
CA ILE A 102 4.54 16.43 11.18
C ILE A 102 3.80 15.12 11.00
N ARG A 103 3.76 14.31 12.06
CA ARG A 103 2.89 13.13 12.13
C ARG A 103 1.47 13.55 12.44
N VAL A 104 0.52 12.90 11.77
CA VAL A 104 -0.90 13.05 12.04
C VAL A 104 -1.55 11.68 12.03
N ASP A 105 -2.57 11.51 12.84
CA ASP A 105 -3.42 10.33 12.78
C ASP A 105 -4.33 10.41 11.56
N GLY A 106 -4.50 9.29 10.87
CA GLY A 106 -5.36 9.15 9.72
C GLY A 106 -6.21 7.88 9.80
N ALA A 107 -6.99 7.68 8.76
CA ALA A 107 -7.68 6.42 8.52
C ALA A 107 -7.65 6.09 7.04
N TRP A 108 -7.53 4.78 6.72
CA TRP A 108 -7.57 4.34 5.33
C TRP A 108 -8.93 4.64 4.70
N ARG A 109 -8.91 5.35 3.57
CA ARG A 109 -10.13 5.70 2.82
C ARG A 109 -10.55 4.55 1.92
N GLY A 110 -11.85 4.41 1.64
CA GLY A 110 -12.40 3.33 0.82
C GLY A 110 -12.68 2.06 1.61
N ARG A 111 -12.95 0.96 0.90
CA ARG A 111 -13.37 -0.32 1.49
C ARG A 111 -12.22 -1.17 1.97
N GLY A 112 -11.01 -0.89 1.51
CA GLY A 112 -9.78 -1.60 1.87
C GLY A 112 -8.86 -1.78 0.66
N VAL A 113 -7.69 -2.34 0.91
CA VAL A 113 -6.71 -2.69 -0.11
C VAL A 113 -6.01 -3.99 0.23
N LEU A 114 -5.94 -4.88 -0.75
CA LEU A 114 -5.04 -6.03 -0.72
C LEU A 114 -3.75 -5.63 -1.42
N LYS A 115 -2.64 -5.62 -0.67
CA LYS A 115 -1.29 -5.35 -1.17
C LYS A 115 -0.57 -6.66 -1.38
N ILE A 116 -0.24 -6.96 -2.62
CA ILE A 116 0.53 -8.14 -3.03
C ILE A 116 1.96 -7.68 -3.27
N VAL A 117 2.90 -8.27 -2.56
CA VAL A 117 4.32 -7.92 -2.55
C VAL A 117 5.11 -9.09 -3.11
N PRO A 118 5.43 -9.10 -4.41
CA PRO A 118 6.29 -10.14 -4.97
C PRO A 118 7.69 -10.10 -4.37
N ALA A 119 8.35 -11.25 -4.33
CA ALA A 119 9.68 -11.36 -3.77
C ALA A 119 10.72 -10.62 -4.62
N GLU A 120 11.60 -9.87 -3.94
CA GLU A 120 12.83 -9.29 -4.52
C GLU A 120 12.64 -8.36 -5.73
N VAL A 121 11.48 -7.69 -5.86
CA VAL A 121 11.22 -6.72 -6.94
C VAL A 121 10.80 -5.34 -6.40
N PRO A 122 11.07 -4.24 -7.16
CA PRO A 122 10.79 -2.87 -6.71
C PRO A 122 9.38 -2.40 -7.08
N PHE A 123 8.38 -3.20 -6.77
CA PHE A 123 6.97 -2.84 -6.90
C PHE A 123 6.09 -3.72 -6.02
N SER A 124 4.85 -3.30 -5.84
CA SER A 124 3.76 -4.14 -5.37
C SER A 124 2.50 -3.94 -6.21
N VAL A 125 1.65 -4.96 -6.20
CA VAL A 125 0.34 -4.93 -6.86
C VAL A 125 -0.73 -4.72 -5.81
N TRP A 126 -1.67 -3.81 -6.06
CA TRP A 126 -2.74 -3.49 -5.13
C TRP A 126 -4.08 -3.79 -5.78
N VAL A 127 -4.95 -4.45 -5.05
CA VAL A 127 -6.38 -4.54 -5.36
C VAL A 127 -7.10 -3.56 -4.44
N LEU A 128 -7.41 -2.37 -4.97
CA LEU A 128 -8.10 -1.30 -4.27
C LEU A 128 -9.61 -1.52 -4.34
N LEU A 129 -10.29 -1.56 -3.20
CA LEU A 129 -11.75 -1.65 -3.17
C LEU A 129 -12.35 -0.28 -2.88
N LYS A 130 -13.20 0.18 -3.78
CA LYS A 130 -13.87 1.48 -3.74
C LYS A 130 -15.39 1.30 -3.86
N ASP A 131 -16.12 2.22 -3.26
CA ASP A 131 -17.56 2.32 -3.55
C ASP A 131 -17.77 2.72 -5.01
N ASP A 132 -18.79 2.15 -5.64
CA ASP A 132 -19.22 2.64 -6.94
C ASP A 132 -19.61 4.12 -6.80
N ALA A 133 -19.15 4.96 -7.72
CA ALA A 133 -19.62 6.32 -7.79
C ALA A 133 -21.14 6.31 -7.92
N PRO A 134 -21.87 7.16 -7.18
CA PRO A 134 -23.32 7.31 -7.43
C PRO A 134 -23.48 7.68 -8.89
N GLY A 135 -24.20 6.83 -9.63
CA GLY A 135 -24.51 7.09 -11.04
C GLY A 135 -25.08 8.50 -11.19
N PRO A 136 -24.85 9.19 -12.33
CA PRO A 136 -25.37 10.52 -12.54
C PRO A 136 -26.88 10.49 -12.30
N SER A 137 -27.32 11.19 -11.24
CA SER A 137 -28.74 11.40 -10.95
C SER A 137 -29.27 12.27 -12.08
N GLY A 138 -29.81 11.67 -13.13
CA GLY A 138 -30.50 12.40 -14.19
C GLY A 138 -31.68 13.16 -13.58
N PRO A 139 -31.88 14.45 -13.93
CA PRO A 139 -33.04 15.20 -13.47
C PRO A 139 -34.32 14.58 -14.06
N GLY A 140 -35.11 13.87 -13.23
CA GLY A 140 -36.43 13.41 -13.62
C GLY A 140 -36.78 11.94 -13.43
N GLY A 141 -35.99 11.15 -12.69
CA GLY A 141 -36.41 9.81 -12.30
C GLY A 141 -37.38 9.84 -11.12
N PRO A 142 -38.46 8.98 -11.12
CA PRO A 142 -39.40 8.94 -10.00
C PRO A 142 -38.66 8.53 -8.73
N SER A 143 -38.91 9.26 -7.63
CA SER A 143 -38.45 8.95 -6.28
C SER A 143 -39.09 7.62 -5.82
N GLY A 144 -38.58 6.52 -6.33
CA GLY A 144 -38.96 5.17 -5.93
C GLY A 144 -37.90 4.64 -4.99
N ALA A 145 -38.29 4.37 -3.75
CA ALA A 145 -37.49 3.72 -2.72
C ALA A 145 -36.85 2.43 -3.23
N GLY A 146 -35.57 2.46 -3.48
CA GLY A 146 -34.76 1.37 -3.96
C GLY A 146 -33.37 1.89 -4.28
N ALA A 147 -32.65 2.39 -3.25
CA ALA A 147 -31.22 2.58 -3.39
C ALA A 147 -30.63 1.23 -3.82
N ARG A 148 -30.16 1.12 -5.07
CA ARG A 148 -29.35 -0.03 -5.46
C ARG A 148 -28.20 -0.09 -4.46
N PRO A 149 -27.93 -1.28 -3.90
CA PRO A 149 -26.77 -1.41 -3.06
C PRO A 149 -25.57 -0.85 -3.84
N SER A 150 -24.87 0.09 -3.27
CA SER A 150 -23.67 0.66 -3.86
C SER A 150 -22.71 -0.51 -4.08
N GLY A 151 -22.50 -0.88 -5.36
CA GLY A 151 -21.59 -1.94 -5.70
C GLY A 151 -20.19 -1.58 -5.20
N VAL A 152 -19.40 -2.57 -4.88
CA VAL A 152 -17.96 -2.40 -4.61
C VAL A 152 -17.21 -2.75 -5.87
N ARG A 153 -16.47 -1.80 -6.42
CA ARG A 153 -15.57 -2.05 -7.55
C ARG A 153 -14.15 -2.31 -7.06
N ALA A 154 -13.45 -3.18 -7.77
CA ALA A 154 -12.03 -3.40 -7.59
C ALA A 154 -11.26 -2.61 -8.66
N GLU A 155 -10.16 -2.01 -8.28
CA GLU A 155 -9.21 -1.38 -9.18
C GLU A 155 -7.84 -2.00 -8.95
N TRP A 156 -7.24 -2.51 -10.01
CA TRP A 156 -5.87 -2.98 -10.00
C TRP A 156 -4.91 -1.82 -10.19
N TYR A 157 -3.84 -1.84 -9.41
CA TYR A 157 -2.90 -0.75 -9.32
C TYR A 157 -1.51 -1.32 -9.03
N VAL A 158 -0.50 -0.82 -9.70
CA VAL A 158 0.89 -1.13 -9.36
C VAL A 158 1.53 0.10 -8.76
N ASN A 159 2.04 -0.05 -7.56
CA ASN A 159 2.88 0.96 -6.93
C ASN A 159 4.34 0.60 -7.20
N LEU A 160 5.05 1.44 -7.98
CA LEU A 160 6.49 1.32 -8.11
C LEU A 160 7.12 1.85 -6.83
N GLU A 161 7.83 1.00 -6.13
CA GLU A 161 8.36 1.30 -4.81
C GLU A 161 9.63 0.46 -4.55
N ALA A 162 10.44 0.87 -3.59
CA ALA A 162 11.67 0.17 -3.27
C ALA A 162 11.41 -1.28 -2.89
N THR A 163 12.31 -2.17 -3.30
CA THR A 163 12.27 -3.59 -2.96
C THR A 163 12.03 -3.79 -1.46
N HIS A 164 10.96 -4.49 -1.14
CA HIS A 164 10.49 -4.63 0.22
C HIS A 164 11.47 -5.39 1.11
N ARG A 165 11.65 -4.87 2.32
CA ARG A 165 12.40 -5.50 3.41
C ARG A 165 11.46 -5.76 4.57
N ARG A 166 11.74 -6.77 5.37
CA ARG A 166 10.88 -7.18 6.47
C ARG A 166 11.66 -7.47 7.75
N THR A 167 11.02 -7.27 8.87
CA THR A 167 11.36 -7.83 10.17
C THR A 167 10.30 -8.84 10.60
N ARG A 168 10.34 -9.29 11.85
CA ARG A 168 9.30 -10.16 12.41
C ARG A 168 7.91 -9.50 12.40
N ASP A 169 7.82 -8.18 12.54
CA ASP A 169 6.60 -7.42 12.82
C ASP A 169 6.39 -6.21 11.92
N ALA A 170 7.25 -6.02 10.92
CA ALA A 170 7.15 -4.88 10.02
C ALA A 170 7.60 -5.18 8.60
N LEU A 171 6.99 -4.44 7.66
CA LEU A 171 7.34 -4.38 6.23
C LEU A 171 7.81 -2.96 5.90
N PHE A 172 8.95 -2.84 5.23
CA PHE A 172 9.57 -1.56 4.88
C PHE A 172 9.67 -1.40 3.37
N THR A 173 9.34 -0.21 2.89
CA THR A 173 9.52 0.21 1.50
C THR A 173 9.64 1.73 1.40
N SER A 174 9.85 2.24 0.21
CA SER A 174 9.83 3.67 -0.13
C SER A 174 9.15 3.87 -1.48
N ASP A 175 8.31 4.88 -1.56
CA ASP A 175 7.56 5.23 -2.76
C ASP A 175 8.47 5.81 -3.85
N HIS A 176 8.34 5.30 -5.05
CA HIS A 176 9.02 5.79 -6.23
C HIS A 176 8.17 6.78 -7.05
N ILE A 177 7.04 7.23 -6.50
CA ILE A 177 6.12 8.22 -7.09
C ILE A 177 5.31 7.69 -8.27
N LEU A 178 5.97 7.03 -9.22
CA LEU A 178 5.33 6.56 -10.45
C LEU A 178 4.50 5.31 -10.18
N ASP A 179 3.25 5.37 -10.62
CA ASP A 179 2.32 4.25 -10.48
C ASP A 179 1.83 3.77 -11.84
N ILE A 180 1.26 2.57 -11.89
CA ILE A 180 0.57 2.06 -13.07
C ILE A 180 -0.87 1.72 -12.68
N THR A 181 -1.81 2.21 -13.47
CA THR A 181 -3.24 1.92 -13.31
C THR A 181 -3.76 1.18 -14.51
N PHE A 182 -4.77 0.34 -14.29
CA PHE A 182 -5.49 -0.40 -15.33
C PHE A 182 -6.92 0.12 -15.35
N PRO A 183 -7.31 0.98 -16.33
CA PRO A 183 -8.64 1.59 -16.38
C PRO A 183 -9.75 0.55 -16.50
N VAL A 184 -10.82 0.72 -15.72
CA VAL A 184 -12.04 -0.09 -15.84
C VAL A 184 -12.81 0.36 -17.10
N PRO A 185 -13.34 -0.53 -17.98
CA PRO A 185 -13.53 -1.97 -17.78
C PRO A 185 -12.45 -2.85 -18.41
N THR A 186 -11.30 -2.32 -18.75
CA THR A 186 -10.19 -3.04 -19.36
C THR A 186 -9.46 -3.96 -18.36
N LEU A 187 -10.18 -4.49 -17.39
CA LEU A 187 -9.75 -5.72 -16.78
C LEU A 187 -10.40 -6.84 -17.60
N PRO A 188 -9.68 -7.53 -18.42
CA PRO A 188 -8.91 -8.57 -17.82
C PRO A 188 -7.45 -8.33 -18.09
N LEU A 189 -6.71 -8.26 -17.06
CA LEU A 189 -5.35 -8.70 -17.06
C LEU A 189 -5.19 -10.11 -17.64
N HIS A 190 -6.30 -10.84 -17.86
CA HIS A 190 -6.31 -12.20 -18.41
C HIS A 190 -6.94 -12.21 -19.79
N THR A 191 -6.14 -12.52 -20.78
CA THR A 191 -6.59 -12.88 -22.12
C THR A 191 -7.28 -14.26 -22.08
N GLY A 192 -8.13 -14.55 -23.05
CA GLY A 192 -8.88 -15.83 -23.08
C GLY A 192 -8.01 -17.09 -23.15
N ASP A 193 -6.72 -16.95 -23.41
CA ASP A 193 -5.68 -18.00 -23.38
C ASP A 193 -4.90 -18.06 -22.07
N GLY A 194 -5.25 -17.21 -21.09
CA GLY A 194 -4.62 -17.16 -19.75
C GLY A 194 -3.40 -16.26 -19.63
N GLY A 195 -3.04 -15.52 -20.68
CA GLY A 195 -1.99 -14.49 -20.61
C GLY A 195 -2.45 -13.21 -19.93
N LEU A 196 -1.53 -12.29 -19.67
CA LEU A 196 -1.79 -10.98 -19.10
C LEU A 196 -1.71 -9.90 -20.18
N ASP A 197 -2.71 -9.02 -20.25
CA ASP A 197 -2.77 -7.93 -21.23
C ASP A 197 -2.52 -6.56 -20.58
N ALA A 198 -1.37 -5.96 -20.88
CA ALA A 198 -1.00 -4.63 -20.43
C ALA A 198 -1.53 -3.50 -21.33
N SER A 199 -2.26 -3.79 -22.42
CA SER A 199 -2.62 -2.79 -23.45
C SER A 199 -3.44 -1.61 -22.92
N GLY A 200 -4.14 -1.80 -21.78
CA GLY A 200 -4.90 -0.76 -21.10
C GLY A 200 -4.15 -0.05 -19.98
N ALA A 201 -2.90 -0.41 -19.72
CA ALA A 201 -2.13 0.16 -18.62
C ALA A 201 -1.75 1.63 -18.87
N VAL A 202 -1.82 2.46 -17.84
CA VAL A 202 -1.49 3.89 -17.89
C VAL A 202 -0.57 4.24 -16.73
N PHE A 203 0.55 4.91 -17.04
CA PHE A 203 1.39 5.53 -16.01
C PHE A 203 0.68 6.72 -15.38
N LYS A 204 0.63 6.72 -14.04
CA LYS A 204 0.06 7.79 -13.23
C LYS A 204 1.19 8.54 -12.51
N ASP A 205 0.96 9.82 -12.16
CA ASP A 205 1.89 10.69 -11.44
C ASP A 205 3.23 10.96 -12.20
N VAL A 206 3.17 10.91 -13.53
CA VAL A 206 4.32 11.17 -14.43
C VAL A 206 4.89 12.58 -14.25
N ASP A 207 4.04 13.57 -14.01
CA ASP A 207 4.40 14.95 -13.73
C ASP A 207 5.05 15.10 -12.35
N GLU A 208 4.65 14.34 -11.36
CA GLU A 208 5.29 14.29 -10.05
C GLU A 208 6.69 13.68 -10.14
N LEU A 209 6.84 12.58 -10.89
CA LEU A 209 8.15 11.97 -11.15
C LEU A 209 9.10 12.95 -11.84
N ALA A 210 8.61 13.70 -12.85
CA ALA A 210 9.38 14.72 -13.53
C ALA A 210 9.73 15.88 -12.59
N ALA A 211 8.79 16.31 -11.75
CA ALA A 211 9.01 17.38 -10.78
C ALA A 211 10.06 17.03 -9.74
N ALA A 212 10.13 15.79 -9.29
CA ALA A 212 11.13 15.31 -8.34
C ALA A 212 12.56 15.54 -8.88
N ALA A 213 12.81 15.21 -10.13
CA ALA A 213 14.10 15.48 -10.80
C ALA A 213 14.32 16.98 -11.07
N ASN A 214 13.30 17.67 -11.64
CA ASN A 214 13.41 19.06 -12.04
C ASN A 214 13.62 20.03 -10.87
N PHE A 215 13.11 19.71 -9.69
CA PHE A 215 13.29 20.52 -8.48
C PHE A 215 14.45 20.03 -7.60
N GLY A 216 15.21 19.05 -8.09
CA GLY A 216 16.41 18.54 -7.44
C GLY A 216 16.15 17.73 -6.16
N ALA A 217 14.95 17.19 -6.02
CA ALA A 217 14.64 16.29 -4.91
C ALA A 217 15.49 15.02 -4.97
N TRP A 218 15.77 14.55 -6.19
CA TRP A 218 16.68 13.44 -6.49
C TRP A 218 17.35 13.60 -7.86
N PRO A 219 18.39 12.79 -8.17
CA PRO A 219 19.05 12.79 -9.48
C PRO A 219 18.10 12.31 -10.60
N ALA A 220 18.25 12.84 -11.81
CA ALA A 220 17.39 12.50 -12.95
C ALA A 220 17.43 11.01 -13.30
N GLU A 221 18.58 10.37 -13.14
CA GLU A 221 18.78 8.93 -13.38
C GLU A 221 17.88 8.04 -12.50
N TRP A 222 17.43 8.52 -11.32
CA TRP A 222 16.47 7.78 -10.52
C TRP A 222 15.10 7.73 -11.18
N SER A 223 14.64 8.86 -11.72
CA SER A 223 13.39 8.92 -12.50
C SER A 223 13.44 8.04 -13.74
N GLU A 224 14.59 7.99 -14.40
CA GLU A 224 14.82 7.13 -15.57
C GLU A 224 14.75 5.64 -15.19
N THR A 225 15.40 5.25 -14.09
CA THR A 225 15.39 3.89 -13.56
C THR A 225 13.97 3.47 -13.18
N ILE A 226 13.22 4.33 -12.46
CA ILE A 226 11.85 4.07 -12.05
C ILE A 226 10.94 3.85 -13.27
N ARG A 227 11.05 4.72 -14.27
CA ARG A 227 10.29 4.59 -15.53
C ARG A 227 10.65 3.30 -16.27
N ALA A 228 11.93 2.97 -16.33
CA ALA A 228 12.41 1.75 -16.96
C ALA A 228 11.89 0.48 -16.24
N ASN A 229 11.82 0.50 -14.90
CA ASN A 229 11.20 -0.58 -14.12
C ASN A 229 9.73 -0.77 -14.50
N GLY A 230 8.96 0.31 -14.57
CA GLY A 230 7.54 0.24 -14.95
C GLY A 230 7.34 -0.28 -16.38
N THR A 231 8.17 0.18 -17.33
CA THR A 231 8.13 -0.30 -18.72
C THR A 231 8.47 -1.79 -18.78
N HIS A 232 9.54 -2.20 -18.11
CA HIS A 232 9.95 -3.60 -18.06
C HIS A 232 8.87 -4.50 -17.45
N LEU A 233 8.22 -4.05 -16.38
CA LEU A 233 7.11 -4.78 -15.77
C LEU A 233 5.98 -5.02 -16.78
N LEU A 234 5.57 -3.96 -17.52
CA LEU A 234 4.48 -4.07 -18.50
C LEU A 234 4.82 -4.97 -19.69
N GLU A 235 6.10 -5.07 -20.06
CA GLU A 235 6.58 -5.95 -21.13
C GLU A 235 6.73 -7.42 -20.67
N HIS A 236 6.74 -7.69 -19.36
CA HIS A 236 7.02 -9.00 -18.76
C HIS A 236 6.02 -9.38 -17.66
N LEU A 237 4.75 -8.98 -17.80
CA LEU A 237 3.71 -9.25 -16.79
C LEU A 237 3.58 -10.73 -16.43
N ASP A 238 3.75 -11.62 -17.40
CA ASP A 238 3.63 -13.08 -17.21
C ASP A 238 4.68 -13.63 -16.21
N ASP A 239 5.85 -12.98 -16.11
CA ASP A 239 6.88 -13.35 -15.14
C ASP A 239 6.41 -13.11 -13.68
N TYR A 240 5.36 -12.30 -13.52
CA TYR A 240 4.78 -11.90 -12.23
C TYR A 240 3.34 -12.38 -12.06
N SER A 241 2.92 -13.42 -12.80
CA SER A 241 1.55 -13.94 -12.85
C SER A 241 0.96 -14.23 -11.47
N TRP A 242 1.79 -14.66 -10.48
CA TRP A 242 1.35 -14.81 -9.10
C TRP A 242 0.79 -13.51 -8.50
N ALA A 243 1.43 -12.37 -8.74
CA ALA A 243 0.99 -11.08 -8.20
C ALA A 243 -0.27 -10.53 -8.90
N PHE A 244 -0.52 -10.97 -10.12
CA PHE A 244 -1.68 -10.56 -10.92
C PHE A 244 -2.77 -11.63 -11.01
N ASP A 245 -2.71 -12.68 -10.17
CA ASP A 245 -3.72 -13.72 -10.15
C ASP A 245 -5.11 -13.14 -9.82
N PRO A 246 -6.15 -13.38 -10.64
CA PRO A 246 -7.50 -12.82 -10.44
C PRO A 246 -8.15 -13.27 -9.13
N SER A 247 -7.71 -14.37 -8.53
CA SER A 247 -8.19 -14.81 -7.22
C SER A 247 -7.92 -13.79 -6.11
N TRP A 248 -6.93 -12.91 -6.29
CA TRP A 248 -6.68 -11.81 -5.35
C TRP A 248 -7.84 -10.82 -5.27
N GLU A 249 -8.54 -10.58 -6.38
CA GLU A 249 -9.75 -9.75 -6.34
C GLU A 249 -10.86 -10.42 -5.52
N THR A 250 -11.08 -11.71 -5.73
CA THR A 250 -12.06 -12.49 -4.93
C THR A 250 -11.70 -12.44 -3.44
N THR A 251 -10.43 -12.63 -3.12
CA THR A 251 -9.92 -12.54 -1.75
C THR A 251 -10.15 -11.15 -1.16
N ALA A 252 -9.81 -10.08 -1.89
CA ALA A 252 -10.00 -8.70 -1.42
C ALA A 252 -11.48 -8.38 -1.14
N ARG A 253 -12.40 -8.83 -2.00
CA ARG A 253 -13.85 -8.65 -1.82
C ARG A 253 -14.36 -9.35 -0.56
N ALA A 254 -13.97 -10.61 -0.35
CA ALA A 254 -14.35 -11.35 0.86
C ALA A 254 -13.85 -10.68 2.14
N LEU A 255 -12.61 -10.15 2.13
CA LEU A 255 -12.03 -9.42 3.24
C LEU A 255 -12.75 -8.09 3.54
N ALA A 256 -13.23 -7.41 2.51
CA ALA A 256 -13.99 -6.17 2.67
C ALA A 256 -15.39 -6.44 3.24
N GLU A 257 -16.03 -7.54 2.83
CA GLU A 257 -17.32 -7.98 3.37
C GLU A 257 -17.20 -8.36 4.86
N GLU A 258 -16.16 -9.13 5.22
CA GLU A 258 -15.81 -9.44 6.61
C GLU A 258 -15.64 -8.16 7.44
N ALA A 259 -14.78 -7.24 6.99
CA ALA A 259 -14.55 -5.98 7.68
C ALA A 259 -15.80 -5.09 7.78
N GLN A 260 -16.73 -5.17 6.84
CA GLN A 260 -18.01 -4.48 6.89
C GLN A 260 -18.92 -5.10 7.96
N ALA A 261 -19.04 -6.43 7.97
CA ALA A 261 -19.84 -7.16 8.96
C ALA A 261 -19.36 -6.87 10.38
N ASP A 262 -18.05 -6.84 10.61
CA ASP A 262 -17.45 -6.50 11.92
C ASP A 262 -17.79 -5.06 12.36
N ARG A 263 -17.86 -4.11 11.42
CA ARG A 263 -18.26 -2.72 11.73
C ARG A 263 -19.74 -2.59 12.09
N GLU A 264 -20.58 -3.41 11.49
CA GLU A 264 -22.03 -3.40 11.69
C GLU A 264 -22.48 -4.24 12.90
N ALA A 265 -21.60 -5.08 13.43
CA ALA A 265 -21.88 -5.91 14.59
C ALA A 265 -22.20 -5.03 15.83
N PRO A 266 -23.21 -5.41 16.66
CA PRO A 266 -23.52 -4.70 17.88
C PRO A 266 -22.32 -4.57 18.82
N ALA A 267 -22.21 -3.45 19.55
CA ALA A 267 -21.06 -3.13 20.41
C ALA A 267 -20.70 -4.27 21.41
N GLY A 268 -21.68 -4.99 21.95
CA GLY A 268 -21.45 -6.11 22.87
C GLY A 268 -20.78 -7.35 22.22
N VAL A 269 -20.88 -7.52 20.90
CA VAL A 269 -20.20 -8.61 20.18
C VAL A 269 -18.75 -8.24 19.91
N ARG A 270 -18.46 -6.97 19.69
CA ARG A 270 -17.09 -6.45 19.48
C ARG A 270 -16.22 -6.57 20.73
N GLU A 271 -16.75 -6.19 21.90
CA GLU A 271 -16.03 -6.34 23.17
C GLU A 271 -15.71 -7.81 23.50
N ALA A 272 -16.59 -8.74 23.15
CA ALA A 272 -16.35 -10.17 23.36
C ALA A 272 -15.23 -10.72 22.45
N ALA A 273 -15.14 -10.25 21.22
CA ALA A 273 -14.09 -10.64 20.27
C ALA A 273 -12.72 -10.07 20.66
N GLU A 274 -12.67 -8.79 21.07
CA GLU A 274 -11.44 -8.14 21.55
C GLU A 274 -10.90 -8.80 22.84
N ASN A 275 -11.79 -9.19 23.77
CA ASN A 275 -11.41 -9.86 25.01
C ASN A 275 -10.95 -11.32 24.81
N SER A 276 -11.47 -12.03 23.81
CA SER A 276 -11.01 -13.40 23.49
C SER A 276 -9.64 -13.43 22.83
N GLY A 277 -9.32 -12.42 21.99
CA GLY A 277 -8.00 -12.27 21.37
C GLY A 277 -6.87 -11.87 22.33
N HIS A 278 -7.22 -11.27 23.48
CA HIS A 278 -6.23 -10.86 24.49
C HIS A 278 -5.88 -11.97 25.51
N GLN A 279 -6.62 -13.07 25.56
CA GLN A 279 -6.34 -14.16 26.50
C GLN A 279 -5.24 -15.13 26.04
N GLU A 280 -4.93 -15.22 24.78
CA GLU A 280 -3.87 -16.11 24.27
C GLU A 280 -2.45 -15.52 24.36
N HIS A 281 -2.28 -14.25 24.70
CA HIS A 281 -0.96 -13.60 24.80
C HIS A 281 -0.45 -13.28 26.21
N ARG A 282 -1.10 -13.83 27.28
CA ARG A 282 -0.63 -13.63 28.65
C ARG A 282 -0.01 -14.90 29.23
N SER A 283 1.24 -15.19 28.86
CA SER A 283 2.18 -15.90 29.76
C SER A 283 3.62 -15.81 29.24
N ILE A 284 4.25 -14.67 29.44
CA ILE A 284 5.71 -14.58 29.55
C ILE A 284 6.02 -13.92 30.89
N PRO A 285 6.75 -14.59 31.80
CA PRO A 285 7.11 -14.01 33.10
C PRO A 285 8.10 -12.88 32.90
N SER A 286 7.80 -11.71 33.45
CA SER A 286 8.74 -10.63 33.67
C SER A 286 9.83 -11.08 34.63
N GLY A 287 11.03 -11.31 34.09
CA GLY A 287 12.22 -11.62 34.87
C GLY A 287 13.48 -11.09 34.23
N CYS A 288 14.11 -10.13 34.91
CA CYS A 288 15.51 -9.71 34.81
C CYS A 288 15.95 -8.93 33.55
N TYR A 289 15.85 -7.61 33.64
CA TYR A 289 16.93 -6.75 33.20
C TYR A 289 17.22 -5.69 34.29
N ASP A 290 18.17 -6.02 35.14
CA ASP A 290 18.82 -5.04 36.03
C ASP A 290 20.31 -5.01 35.72
N ARG A 291 20.81 -3.81 35.42
CA ARG A 291 22.21 -3.32 35.51
C ARG A 291 23.28 -3.87 34.59
N GLN A 292 23.83 -3.03 33.75
CA GLN A 292 25.17 -2.44 33.92
C GLN A 292 25.65 -1.77 32.64
N PHE A 293 25.73 -0.45 32.61
CA PHE A 293 26.85 0.25 31.94
C PHE A 293 27.09 1.58 32.64
N ARG A 294 28.25 1.63 33.26
CA ARG A 294 28.95 2.88 33.57
C ARG A 294 29.69 3.37 32.34
#